data_4ac82b6a37cd9bea9693cef9618204eb
#
_entry.id   4ac82b6a37cd9bea9693cef9618204eb
#
_cell.length_a   1.000
_cell.length_b   1.000
_cell.length_c   1.000
_cell.angle_alpha   90.00
_cell.angle_beta   90.00
_cell.angle_gamma   90.00
#
_symmetry.space_group_name_H-M   'P 1'
#
loop_
_entity.id
_entity.type
_entity.pdbx_description
1 polymer ?
#
loop_
_entity_poly.entity_id
_entity_poly.type
_entity_poly.pdbx_seq_one_letter_code
_entity_poly.pdbx_strand_id
1 'polypeptide(L)'
;MKTQLAFFLIMVSIQVHSFSAKAQTSNSFDVQTKIETGVIEGMYDTKTGIQKYLGIPFAQAPIGDLRWKAPQPAKAWSGIRETKKFGPRAVQAPIFGDMNFRSDGISEDCLYLNVWTPAKRDSKNLPVLVYFYGGGFSAGDGSEPRYDGESMAQKGVVVVTVNYRLGIFGFFAHPELSAETSYKGSGNYGLMDQNMALQWVQNNIASFGGDPKKVTIAGESAGSISVSYQMASPLSKNLIAGAIGESGAGIHPTLAPMPLTQAEANGKEFADKAGVSSLKELRSLSTRELYEMFLESKRFGFPVTIDGYFLPKTLPEIFEAGEQAQVPLLAGWNSAEIPGMAFMQGKPYTKEAFIEKVKETYPQEWEEVLKLHPHNTPAEVEWAATNLAADRFISYSTWKWLDLHAKNSNQPVYRYLYSKLRPPLKDQNLMPGLAGGTMER
;
A
#
# COMPACT_ATOMS: atom_id res chain seq x y z
N MET A 1 73.17 24.50 62.43
CA MET A 1 72.47 24.90 61.21
C MET A 1 71.43 23.84 60.97
N LYS A 2 70.21 24.17 61.31
CA LYS A 2 69.06 23.23 61.27
C LYS A 2 68.10 23.65 60.12
N THR A 3 67.91 22.77 59.15
CA THR A 3 66.99 22.95 58.04
C THR A 3 65.68 22.30 58.44
N GLN A 4 64.63 23.09 58.53
CA GLN A 4 63.25 22.59 58.73
C GLN A 4 62.58 22.28 57.37
N LEU A 5 62.11 21.04 57.28
CA LEU A 5 61.28 20.59 56.15
C LEU A 5 59.78 20.80 56.49
N ALA A 6 59.10 21.64 55.78
CA ALA A 6 57.65 21.85 55.90
C ALA A 6 56.91 20.88 55.01
N PHE A 7 56.06 20.01 55.57
CA PHE A 7 55.14 19.15 54.87
C PHE A 7 53.81 19.91 54.53
N PHE A 8 53.49 20.10 53.27
CA PHE A 8 52.18 20.60 52.83
C PHE A 8 51.28 19.40 52.63
N LEU A 9 50.24 19.25 53.49
CA LEU A 9 49.17 18.31 53.28
C LEU A 9 48.11 18.98 52.32
N ILE A 10 47.99 18.48 51.10
CA ILE A 10 46.89 18.81 50.19
C ILE A 10 45.76 17.84 50.47
N MET A 11 44.69 18.33 51.11
CA MET A 11 43.37 17.61 51.17
C MET A 11 42.65 17.76 49.86
N VAL A 12 42.60 16.68 49.09
CA VAL A 12 41.72 16.58 47.90
C VAL A 12 40.36 16.13 48.40
N SER A 13 39.40 17.04 48.44
CA SER A 13 37.99 16.70 48.68
C SER A 13 37.37 16.13 47.42
N ILE A 14 37.15 14.82 47.39
CA ILE A 14 36.42 14.13 46.35
C ILE A 14 34.93 14.38 46.58
N GLN A 15 34.34 15.30 45.83
CA GLN A 15 32.88 15.43 45.74
C GLN A 15 32.34 14.26 44.92
N VAL A 16 31.76 13.29 45.61
CA VAL A 16 30.96 12.21 44.96
C VAL A 16 29.64 12.82 44.53
N HIS A 17 29.56 13.17 43.25
CA HIS A 17 28.28 13.50 42.62
C HIS A 17 27.50 12.20 42.44
N SER A 18 26.50 11.97 43.28
CA SER A 18 25.53 10.92 43.12
C SER A 18 24.67 11.25 41.87
N PHE A 19 25.01 10.68 40.73
CA PHE A 19 24.12 10.65 39.59
C PHE A 19 22.94 9.74 39.94
N SER A 20 21.86 10.33 40.40
CA SER A 20 20.56 9.65 40.49
C SER A 20 20.06 9.44 39.04
N ALA A 21 20.40 8.29 38.46
CA ALA A 21 19.74 7.85 37.25
C ALA A 21 18.25 7.66 37.57
N LYS A 22 17.42 8.64 37.19
CA LYS A 22 16.00 8.42 37.14
C LYS A 22 15.77 7.25 36.18
N ALA A 23 15.43 6.09 36.72
CA ALA A 23 14.94 4.97 35.95
C ALA A 23 13.77 5.50 35.14
N GLN A 24 13.95 5.59 33.83
CA GLN A 24 12.89 5.91 32.89
C GLN A 24 11.94 4.72 32.92
N THR A 25 10.85 4.82 33.71
CA THR A 25 9.83 3.79 33.75
C THR A 25 9.33 3.62 32.34
N SER A 26 9.61 2.48 31.71
CA SER A 26 9.09 2.13 30.41
C SER A 26 7.56 2.15 30.51
N ASN A 27 6.89 2.97 29.69
CA ASN A 27 5.44 3.04 29.66
C ASN A 27 4.81 1.85 28.90
N SER A 28 5.57 0.79 28.70
CA SER A 28 5.12 -0.41 27.98
C SER A 28 5.62 -1.67 28.68
N PHE A 29 4.83 -2.74 28.57
CA PHE A 29 5.21 -4.09 28.98
C PHE A 29 4.83 -5.12 27.92
N ASP A 30 5.45 -6.29 27.98
CA ASP A 30 5.25 -7.36 27.01
C ASP A 30 3.88 -8.02 27.20
N VAL A 31 3.23 -8.38 26.10
CA VAL A 31 1.94 -9.06 26.06
C VAL A 31 1.98 -10.19 25.05
N GLN A 32 1.52 -11.36 25.47
CA GLN A 32 1.51 -12.56 24.64
C GLN A 32 0.10 -12.88 24.11
N THR A 33 0.07 -13.31 22.86
CA THR A 33 -1.17 -13.75 22.18
C THR A 33 -0.89 -15.03 21.40
N LYS A 34 -1.82 -15.98 21.49
CA LYS A 34 -1.77 -17.24 20.72
C LYS A 34 -2.50 -17.03 19.39
N ILE A 35 -1.82 -17.33 18.30
CA ILE A 35 -2.35 -17.38 16.94
C ILE A 35 -2.22 -18.81 16.39
N GLU A 36 -2.77 -19.06 15.20
CA GLU A 36 -2.76 -20.38 14.56
C GLU A 36 -1.35 -20.99 14.45
N THR A 37 -0.35 -20.18 14.12
CA THR A 37 1.04 -20.62 13.89
C THR A 37 1.90 -20.69 15.14
N GLY A 38 1.46 -20.18 16.30
CA GLY A 38 2.23 -20.24 17.56
C GLY A 38 1.88 -19.11 18.52
N VAL A 39 2.77 -18.86 19.49
CA VAL A 39 2.65 -17.73 20.43
C VAL A 39 3.50 -16.57 19.93
N ILE A 40 2.92 -15.38 19.93
CA ILE A 40 3.60 -14.14 19.62
C ILE A 40 3.64 -13.23 20.85
N GLU A 41 4.67 -12.38 20.94
CA GLU A 41 4.85 -11.40 22.00
C GLU A 41 4.97 -10.00 21.41
N GLY A 42 4.00 -9.15 21.73
CA GLY A 42 3.95 -7.73 21.38
C GLY A 42 4.17 -6.82 22.56
N MET A 43 3.74 -5.59 22.44
CA MET A 43 3.89 -4.53 23.44
C MET A 43 2.53 -3.95 23.83
N TYR A 44 2.34 -3.68 25.11
CA TYR A 44 1.21 -2.90 25.61
C TYR A 44 1.69 -1.52 26.04
N ASP A 45 1.15 -0.47 25.46
CA ASP A 45 1.43 0.91 25.83
C ASP A 45 0.44 1.37 26.91
N THR A 46 0.95 1.64 28.13
CA THR A 46 0.12 2.02 29.28
C THR A 46 -0.50 3.43 29.15
N LYS A 47 0.09 4.30 28.31
CA LYS A 47 -0.44 5.65 28.09
C LYS A 47 -1.65 5.65 27.18
N THR A 48 -1.56 4.84 26.12
CA THR A 48 -2.61 4.79 25.09
C THR A 48 -3.61 3.66 25.32
N GLY A 49 -3.25 2.64 26.12
CA GLY A 49 -4.05 1.45 26.35
C GLY A 49 -4.09 0.52 25.14
N ILE A 50 -3.13 0.63 24.22
CA ILE A 50 -3.11 -0.12 22.97
C ILE A 50 -2.04 -1.21 23.02
N GLN A 51 -2.41 -2.41 22.56
CA GLN A 51 -1.48 -3.48 22.27
C GLN A 51 -1.03 -3.38 20.82
N LYS A 52 0.28 -3.58 20.58
CA LYS A 52 0.93 -3.52 19.28
C LYS A 52 1.69 -4.81 19.02
N TYR A 53 1.41 -5.42 17.88
CA TYR A 53 2.14 -6.59 17.39
C TYR A 53 2.67 -6.24 16.00
N LEU A 54 3.98 -6.12 15.85
CA LEU A 54 4.63 -5.63 14.64
C LEU A 54 5.47 -6.74 14.00
N GLY A 55 5.38 -6.90 12.68
CA GLY A 55 6.15 -7.90 11.95
C GLY A 55 5.67 -9.34 12.18
N ILE A 56 4.36 -9.59 12.20
CA ILE A 56 3.81 -10.94 12.25
C ILE A 56 3.90 -11.56 10.87
N PRO A 57 4.57 -12.71 10.67
CA PRO A 57 4.58 -13.40 9.38
C PRO A 57 3.21 -14.03 9.11
N PHE A 58 2.58 -13.67 8.00
CA PHE A 58 1.31 -14.27 7.58
C PHE A 58 1.47 -15.31 6.47
N ALA A 59 2.65 -15.35 5.84
CA ALA A 59 3.00 -16.32 4.81
C ALA A 59 4.47 -16.73 4.94
N GLN A 60 4.87 -17.79 4.22
CA GLN A 60 6.27 -18.15 4.06
C GLN A 60 6.99 -17.10 3.22
N ALA A 61 8.28 -16.88 3.51
CA ALA A 61 9.14 -15.99 2.71
C ALA A 61 9.12 -16.40 1.23
N PRO A 62 8.76 -15.51 0.30
CA PRO A 62 8.64 -15.83 -1.13
C PRO A 62 10.01 -15.76 -1.84
N ILE A 63 10.98 -16.49 -1.33
CA ILE A 63 12.37 -16.54 -1.79
C ILE A 63 12.69 -17.85 -2.53
N GLY A 64 13.72 -17.85 -3.35
CA GLY A 64 14.20 -19.04 -4.06
C GLY A 64 13.09 -19.67 -4.91
N ASP A 65 12.76 -20.94 -4.68
CA ASP A 65 11.72 -21.66 -5.40
C ASP A 65 10.31 -21.12 -5.18
N LEU A 66 10.09 -20.29 -4.14
CA LEU A 66 8.81 -19.61 -3.88
C LEU A 66 8.72 -18.23 -4.55
N ARG A 67 9.80 -17.71 -5.15
CA ARG A 67 9.74 -16.51 -5.97
C ARG A 67 8.77 -16.72 -7.12
N TRP A 68 7.83 -15.77 -7.31
CA TRP A 68 6.74 -15.85 -8.30
C TRP A 68 5.86 -17.10 -8.16
N LYS A 69 5.58 -17.49 -6.93
CA LYS A 69 4.50 -18.43 -6.60
C LYS A 69 3.44 -17.77 -5.74
N ALA A 70 2.23 -18.30 -5.78
CA ALA A 70 1.19 -17.92 -4.83
C ALA A 70 1.72 -18.04 -3.40
N PRO A 71 1.38 -17.12 -2.47
CA PRO A 71 1.86 -17.18 -1.11
C PRO A 71 1.47 -18.50 -0.45
N GLN A 72 2.37 -19.03 0.38
CA GLN A 72 2.14 -20.26 1.13
C GLN A 72 1.90 -19.92 2.60
N PRO A 73 1.02 -20.64 3.32
CA PRO A 73 0.78 -20.41 4.74
C PRO A 73 2.07 -20.38 5.55
N ALA A 74 2.17 -19.47 6.52
CA ALA A 74 3.31 -19.39 7.42
C ALA A 74 3.50 -20.71 8.18
N LYS A 75 4.75 -21.14 8.37
CA LYS A 75 5.07 -22.34 9.15
C LYS A 75 4.83 -22.08 10.62
N ALA A 76 4.25 -23.07 11.31
CA ALA A 76 4.13 -23.04 12.76
C ALA A 76 5.51 -23.07 13.44
N TRP A 77 5.61 -22.46 14.61
CA TRP A 77 6.82 -22.43 15.45
C TRP A 77 6.55 -22.86 16.87
N SER A 78 7.58 -23.31 17.54
CA SER A 78 7.59 -23.57 18.99
C SER A 78 8.16 -22.36 19.75
N GLY A 79 7.73 -22.19 21.01
CA GLY A 79 8.16 -21.07 21.85
C GLY A 79 7.46 -19.75 21.49
N ILE A 80 8.02 -18.66 21.95
CA ILE A 80 7.47 -17.31 21.81
C ILE A 80 8.24 -16.59 20.69
N ARG A 81 7.51 -16.02 19.74
CA ARG A 81 8.09 -15.17 18.68
C ARG A 81 7.86 -13.70 19.03
N GLU A 82 8.94 -12.94 19.14
CA GLU A 82 8.83 -11.49 19.32
C GLU A 82 8.24 -10.82 18.07
N THR A 83 7.26 -9.95 18.30
CA THR A 83 6.58 -9.12 17.29
C THR A 83 6.55 -7.66 17.76
N LYS A 84 7.75 -7.13 18.05
CA LYS A 84 7.97 -5.78 18.60
C LYS A 84 8.58 -4.82 17.59
N LYS A 85 8.95 -5.30 16.40
CA LYS A 85 9.54 -4.52 15.31
C LYS A 85 8.83 -4.84 14.00
N PHE A 86 8.75 -3.85 13.13
CA PHE A 86 8.25 -4.07 11.77
C PHE A 86 9.13 -5.06 11.02
N GLY A 87 8.51 -5.93 10.23
CA GLY A 87 9.24 -6.78 9.29
C GLY A 87 9.86 -5.95 8.15
N PRO A 88 10.81 -6.51 7.39
CA PRO A 88 11.37 -5.86 6.22
C PRO A 88 10.27 -5.49 5.23
N ARG A 89 10.42 -4.36 4.54
CA ARG A 89 9.53 -3.98 3.43
C ARG A 89 9.91 -4.72 2.14
N ALA A 90 8.96 -4.80 1.23
CA ALA A 90 9.19 -5.37 -0.10
C ALA A 90 10.31 -4.64 -0.85
N VAL A 91 11.01 -5.36 -1.75
CA VAL A 91 12.09 -4.81 -2.57
C VAL A 91 11.55 -3.68 -3.43
N GLN A 92 12.13 -2.49 -3.27
CA GLN A 92 11.68 -1.24 -3.90
C GLN A 92 12.79 -0.18 -3.89
N ALA A 93 12.69 0.81 -4.79
CA ALA A 93 13.49 2.05 -4.75
C ALA A 93 12.69 3.17 -4.04
N PRO A 94 13.36 4.20 -3.53
CA PRO A 94 12.72 5.39 -2.95
C PRO A 94 12.21 6.32 -4.07
N ILE A 95 11.13 5.92 -4.75
CA ILE A 95 10.56 6.65 -5.91
C ILE A 95 9.66 7.82 -5.52
N PHE A 96 9.17 7.85 -4.28
CA PHE A 96 8.34 8.93 -3.74
C PHE A 96 9.05 9.58 -2.54
N GLY A 97 9.29 10.90 -2.65
CA GLY A 97 10.10 11.63 -1.67
C GLY A 97 9.41 11.90 -0.31
N ASP A 98 8.11 11.67 -0.21
CA ASP A 98 7.30 11.88 0.99
C ASP A 98 7.05 10.60 1.81
N MET A 99 7.49 9.44 1.33
CA MET A 99 7.37 8.17 2.04
C MET A 99 8.46 8.01 3.09
N ASN A 100 8.05 7.73 4.34
CA ASN A 100 8.93 7.48 5.47
C ASN A 100 8.62 6.10 6.05
N PHE A 101 9.64 5.25 6.18
CA PHE A 101 9.47 3.88 6.66
C PHE A 101 10.20 3.66 7.97
N ARG A 102 9.56 2.91 8.88
CA ARG A 102 10.11 2.50 10.18
C ARG A 102 10.66 1.07 10.17
N SER A 103 10.51 0.36 9.05
CA SER A 103 11.05 -0.99 8.83
C SER A 103 12.54 -0.97 8.52
N ASP A 104 13.25 -2.03 8.90
CA ASP A 104 14.69 -2.20 8.67
C ASP A 104 14.97 -2.80 7.28
N GLY A 105 15.21 -1.95 6.27
CA GLY A 105 15.67 -2.38 4.95
C GLY A 105 14.58 -3.00 4.06
N ILE A 106 15.02 -3.50 2.91
CA ILE A 106 14.21 -4.17 1.88
C ILE A 106 14.58 -5.65 1.82
N SER A 107 13.58 -6.52 1.53
CA SER A 107 13.80 -7.96 1.37
C SER A 107 12.70 -8.57 0.49
N GLU A 108 13.00 -9.68 -0.17
CA GLU A 108 11.95 -10.56 -0.70
C GLU A 108 11.17 -11.25 0.44
N ASP A 109 11.81 -11.53 1.58
CA ASP A 109 11.12 -11.94 2.81
C ASP A 109 10.43 -10.74 3.43
N CYS A 110 9.26 -10.38 2.89
CA CYS A 110 8.52 -9.16 3.23
C CYS A 110 7.07 -9.42 3.66
N LEU A 111 6.60 -10.67 3.68
CA LEU A 111 5.19 -11.00 3.93
C LEU A 111 4.85 -10.96 5.41
N TYR A 112 4.83 -9.76 5.95
CA TYR A 112 4.54 -9.43 7.34
C TYR A 112 3.35 -8.48 7.43
N LEU A 113 2.59 -8.60 8.51
CA LEU A 113 1.52 -7.66 8.88
C LEU A 113 1.72 -7.14 10.30
N ASN A 114 1.02 -6.08 10.63
CA ASN A 114 1.07 -5.43 11.93
C ASN A 114 -0.34 -5.29 12.47
N VAL A 115 -0.51 -5.43 13.80
CA VAL A 115 -1.83 -5.34 14.46
C VAL A 115 -1.77 -4.35 15.61
N TRP A 116 -2.73 -3.43 15.67
CA TRP A 116 -3.01 -2.55 16.81
C TRP A 116 -4.40 -2.88 17.34
N THR A 117 -4.51 -3.12 18.64
CA THR A 117 -5.79 -3.44 19.26
C THR A 117 -5.99 -2.74 20.61
N PRO A 118 -7.18 -2.21 20.89
CA PRO A 118 -7.51 -1.61 22.18
C PRO A 118 -7.78 -2.65 23.27
N ALA A 119 -7.28 -3.86 23.13
CA ALA A 119 -7.70 -5.01 23.91
C ALA A 119 -7.60 -4.78 25.42
N LYS A 120 -8.68 -4.31 25.99
CA LYS A 120 -9.09 -4.67 27.34
C LYS A 120 -9.48 -6.14 27.29
N ARG A 121 -9.16 -6.93 28.35
CA ARG A 121 -9.43 -8.38 28.42
C ARG A 121 -10.86 -8.79 28.01
N ASP A 122 -11.82 -7.84 28.04
CA ASP A 122 -13.23 -8.06 27.73
C ASP A 122 -13.67 -7.49 26.36
N SER A 123 -12.76 -6.88 25.58
CA SER A 123 -13.10 -6.37 24.26
C SER A 123 -13.22 -7.55 23.28
N LYS A 124 -14.44 -7.81 22.83
CA LYS A 124 -14.76 -8.86 21.85
C LYS A 124 -15.59 -8.28 20.72
N ASN A 125 -15.47 -8.87 19.54
CA ASN A 125 -16.29 -8.51 18.37
C ASN A 125 -16.08 -7.06 17.88
N LEU A 126 -14.87 -6.51 18.06
CA LEU A 126 -14.51 -5.18 17.55
C LEU A 126 -14.48 -5.17 16.02
N PRO A 127 -14.84 -4.06 15.38
CA PRO A 127 -14.63 -3.89 13.95
C PRO A 127 -13.12 -3.96 13.63
N VAL A 128 -12.82 -4.48 12.45
CA VAL A 128 -11.45 -4.67 11.96
C VAL A 128 -11.25 -3.83 10.70
N LEU A 129 -10.17 -3.06 10.66
CA LEU A 129 -9.72 -2.31 9.48
C LEU A 129 -8.43 -2.95 8.97
N VAL A 130 -8.44 -3.46 7.74
CA VAL A 130 -7.24 -3.95 7.06
C VAL A 130 -6.84 -2.93 6.00
N TYR A 131 -5.65 -2.38 6.12
CA TYR A 131 -5.16 -1.31 5.25
C TYR A 131 -4.10 -1.81 4.26
N PHE A 132 -4.31 -1.52 2.97
CA PHE A 132 -3.37 -1.72 1.89
C PHE A 132 -2.78 -0.37 1.47
N TYR A 133 -1.46 -0.24 1.57
CA TYR A 133 -0.79 1.01 1.19
C TYR A 133 -0.76 1.22 -0.32
N GLY A 134 -0.63 2.49 -0.74
CA GLY A 134 -0.42 2.90 -2.12
C GLY A 134 1.03 2.86 -2.57
N GLY A 135 1.32 3.55 -3.67
CA GLY A 135 2.66 3.63 -4.26
C GLY A 135 2.80 2.89 -5.60
N GLY A 136 1.72 2.81 -6.37
CA GLY A 136 1.73 2.32 -7.76
C GLY A 136 2.14 0.86 -7.92
N PHE A 137 1.96 0.02 -6.90
CA PHE A 137 2.48 -1.35 -6.83
C PHE A 137 4.01 -1.45 -6.97
N SER A 138 4.72 -0.35 -6.80
CA SER A 138 6.18 -0.24 -6.97
C SER A 138 6.91 0.19 -5.71
N ALA A 139 6.24 0.86 -4.78
CA ALA A 139 6.76 1.27 -3.47
C ALA A 139 5.67 1.23 -2.41
N GLY A 140 6.06 1.36 -1.14
CA GLY A 140 5.18 1.41 0.03
C GLY A 140 5.57 0.41 1.11
N ASP A 141 5.04 0.63 2.32
CA ASP A 141 5.30 -0.23 3.47
C ASP A 141 4.25 0.01 4.57
N GLY A 142 3.74 -1.07 5.15
CA GLY A 142 2.81 -1.02 6.28
C GLY A 142 3.37 -0.40 7.57
N SER A 143 4.67 -0.09 7.62
CA SER A 143 5.33 0.59 8.75
C SER A 143 5.26 2.12 8.68
N GLU A 144 4.75 2.70 7.58
CA GLU A 144 4.73 4.15 7.41
C GLU A 144 3.89 4.83 8.50
N PRO A 145 4.36 5.93 9.12
CA PRO A 145 3.63 6.62 10.20
C PRO A 145 2.22 7.06 9.84
N ARG A 146 1.95 7.35 8.56
CA ARG A 146 0.60 7.70 8.06
C ARG A 146 -0.42 6.58 8.29
N TYR A 147 0.04 5.33 8.31
CA TYR A 147 -0.80 4.14 8.43
C TYR A 147 -0.79 3.55 9.84
N ASP A 148 -0.16 4.24 10.82
CA ASP A 148 -0.10 3.76 12.21
C ASP A 148 -1.50 3.60 12.79
N GLY A 149 -1.81 2.38 13.23
CA GLY A 149 -3.14 2.00 13.67
C GLY A 149 -3.53 2.49 15.07
N GLU A 150 -2.61 3.09 15.83
CA GLU A 150 -2.85 3.42 17.24
C GLU A 150 -4.04 4.37 17.45
N SER A 151 -4.11 5.44 16.65
CA SER A 151 -5.20 6.43 16.75
C SER A 151 -6.58 5.84 16.47
N MET A 152 -6.68 4.91 15.52
CA MET A 152 -7.93 4.21 15.22
C MET A 152 -8.24 3.15 16.27
N ALA A 153 -7.21 2.47 16.78
CA ALA A 153 -7.38 1.49 17.85
C ALA A 153 -7.91 2.14 19.13
N GLN A 154 -7.49 3.37 19.48
CA GLN A 154 -8.07 4.14 20.58
C GLN A 154 -9.57 4.43 20.42
N LYS A 155 -10.08 4.36 19.18
CA LYS A 155 -11.52 4.52 18.87
C LYS A 155 -12.29 3.21 18.86
N GLY A 156 -11.66 2.10 19.26
CA GLY A 156 -12.32 0.79 19.37
C GLY A 156 -12.27 -0.04 18.08
N VAL A 157 -11.31 0.19 17.20
CA VAL A 157 -11.12 -0.57 15.95
C VAL A 157 -9.83 -1.39 16.07
N VAL A 158 -9.85 -2.66 15.68
CA VAL A 158 -8.61 -3.43 15.46
C VAL A 158 -8.06 -3.05 14.08
N VAL A 159 -6.83 -2.57 14.03
CA VAL A 159 -6.19 -2.13 12.79
C VAL A 159 -5.11 -3.12 12.37
N VAL A 160 -5.09 -3.44 11.09
CA VAL A 160 -4.09 -4.31 10.47
C VAL A 160 -3.48 -3.58 9.26
N THR A 161 -2.16 -3.44 9.21
CA THR A 161 -1.45 -3.02 7.99
C THR A 161 -0.70 -4.20 7.39
N VAL A 162 -0.69 -4.30 6.07
CA VAL A 162 -0.22 -5.49 5.35
C VAL A 162 0.90 -5.12 4.37
N ASN A 163 2.03 -5.81 4.46
CA ASN A 163 3.04 -5.80 3.41
C ASN A 163 2.69 -6.82 2.32
N TYR A 164 2.97 -6.49 1.06
CA TYR A 164 2.75 -7.37 -0.08
C TYR A 164 3.86 -7.16 -1.11
N ARG A 165 4.12 -8.16 -1.94
CA ARG A 165 5.16 -8.09 -2.98
C ARG A 165 4.85 -6.99 -4.00
N LEU A 166 5.90 -6.28 -4.44
CA LEU A 166 5.84 -5.14 -5.34
C LEU A 166 6.64 -5.38 -6.62
N GLY A 167 6.41 -4.53 -7.63
CA GLY A 167 7.17 -4.48 -8.86
C GLY A 167 7.33 -5.85 -9.53
N ILE A 168 8.55 -6.18 -9.95
CA ILE A 168 8.85 -7.46 -10.60
C ILE A 168 8.59 -8.66 -9.69
N PHE A 169 8.77 -8.54 -8.37
CA PHE A 169 8.54 -9.64 -7.43
C PHE A 169 7.06 -9.95 -7.20
N GLY A 170 6.20 -8.94 -7.35
CA GLY A 170 4.75 -9.03 -7.09
C GLY A 170 3.88 -9.23 -8.32
N PHE A 171 4.34 -8.81 -9.51
CA PHE A 171 3.46 -8.69 -10.68
C PHE A 171 4.05 -9.22 -12.00
N PHE A 172 5.19 -9.87 -11.96
CA PHE A 172 5.82 -10.46 -13.16
C PHE A 172 5.03 -11.64 -13.68
N ALA A 173 4.56 -11.55 -14.93
CA ALA A 173 3.92 -12.65 -15.66
C ALA A 173 4.88 -13.23 -16.70
N HIS A 174 4.85 -14.56 -16.90
CA HIS A 174 5.68 -15.24 -17.89
C HIS A 174 5.01 -16.55 -18.29
N PRO A 175 5.11 -17.02 -19.56
CA PRO A 175 4.49 -18.26 -20.00
C PRO A 175 4.90 -19.50 -19.18
N GLU A 176 6.18 -19.60 -18.80
CA GLU A 176 6.66 -20.71 -17.96
C GLU A 176 6.08 -20.65 -16.54
N LEU A 177 5.86 -19.43 -15.97
CA LEU A 177 5.19 -19.25 -14.67
C LEU A 177 3.74 -19.75 -14.72
N SER A 178 3.02 -19.39 -15.77
CA SER A 178 1.63 -19.85 -15.97
C SER A 178 1.58 -21.37 -16.18
N ALA A 179 2.56 -21.94 -16.89
CA ALA A 179 2.64 -23.38 -17.09
C ALA A 179 2.85 -24.17 -15.80
N GLU A 180 3.52 -23.60 -14.78
CA GLU A 180 3.75 -24.23 -13.47
C GLU A 180 2.49 -24.30 -12.60
N THR A 181 1.48 -23.47 -12.85
CA THR A 181 0.27 -23.39 -12.01
C THR A 181 -0.85 -24.28 -12.54
N SER A 182 -1.67 -24.83 -11.63
CA SER A 182 -2.87 -25.60 -12.01
C SER A 182 -3.92 -24.77 -12.72
N TYR A 183 -3.97 -23.45 -12.42
CA TYR A 183 -4.92 -22.49 -12.99
C TYR A 183 -4.38 -21.78 -14.25
N LYS A 184 -3.14 -22.12 -14.70
CA LYS A 184 -2.54 -21.60 -15.93
C LYS A 184 -2.46 -20.09 -16.01
N GLY A 185 -2.15 -19.42 -14.88
CA GLY A 185 -2.02 -17.97 -14.77
C GLY A 185 -0.81 -17.54 -13.97
N SER A 186 -0.38 -16.27 -14.14
CA SER A 186 0.75 -15.64 -13.44
C SER A 186 0.54 -14.13 -13.34
N GLY A 187 1.33 -13.44 -12.50
CA GLY A 187 1.40 -11.98 -12.46
C GLY A 187 0.69 -11.28 -11.30
N ASN A 188 -0.12 -11.95 -10.49
CA ASN A 188 -0.92 -11.33 -9.42
C ASN A 188 -0.44 -11.65 -8.00
N TYR A 189 0.83 -11.96 -7.83
CA TYR A 189 1.35 -12.46 -6.54
C TYR A 189 1.18 -11.45 -5.40
N GLY A 190 1.38 -10.15 -5.65
CA GLY A 190 1.16 -9.10 -4.66
C GLY A 190 -0.31 -8.99 -4.20
N LEU A 191 -1.28 -9.17 -5.10
CA LEU A 191 -2.70 -9.21 -4.76
C LEU A 191 -3.09 -10.53 -4.06
N MET A 192 -2.45 -11.63 -4.41
CA MET A 192 -2.61 -12.90 -3.69
C MET A 192 -2.01 -12.84 -2.27
N ASP A 193 -0.93 -12.06 -2.05
CA ASP A 193 -0.37 -11.80 -0.72
C ASP A 193 -1.40 -11.07 0.15
N GLN A 194 -2.09 -10.08 -0.39
CA GLN A 194 -3.18 -9.38 0.30
C GLN A 194 -4.35 -10.34 0.62
N ASN A 195 -4.72 -11.22 -0.32
CA ASN A 195 -5.72 -12.27 -0.06
C ASN A 195 -5.27 -13.20 1.08
N MET A 196 -4.01 -13.65 1.09
CA MET A 196 -3.47 -14.50 2.17
C MET A 196 -3.51 -13.78 3.53
N ALA A 197 -3.22 -12.47 3.56
CA ALA A 197 -3.36 -11.66 4.77
C ALA A 197 -4.81 -11.56 5.23
N LEU A 198 -5.78 -11.46 4.32
CA LEU A 198 -7.21 -11.50 4.66
C LEU A 198 -7.61 -12.86 5.23
N GLN A 199 -7.11 -13.96 4.69
CA GLN A 199 -7.31 -15.30 5.26
C GLN A 199 -6.70 -15.40 6.67
N TRP A 200 -5.48 -14.86 6.85
CA TRP A 200 -4.87 -14.78 8.18
C TRP A 200 -5.74 -13.98 9.17
N VAL A 201 -6.32 -12.87 8.75
CA VAL A 201 -7.25 -12.07 9.57
C VAL A 201 -8.48 -12.91 9.96
N GLN A 202 -9.10 -13.62 9.02
CA GLN A 202 -10.23 -14.49 9.31
C GLN A 202 -9.91 -15.54 10.39
N ASN A 203 -8.71 -16.12 10.34
CA ASN A 203 -8.30 -17.20 11.25
C ASN A 203 -7.83 -16.69 12.62
N ASN A 204 -7.29 -15.48 12.73
CA ASN A 204 -6.53 -15.06 13.91
C ASN A 204 -7.06 -13.82 14.62
N ILE A 205 -7.85 -12.96 13.96
CA ILE A 205 -8.16 -11.62 14.49
C ILE A 205 -8.99 -11.66 15.78
N ALA A 206 -9.72 -12.75 16.03
CA ALA A 206 -10.44 -12.96 17.27
C ALA A 206 -9.52 -13.01 18.50
N SER A 207 -8.27 -13.47 18.33
CA SER A 207 -7.26 -13.47 19.40
C SER A 207 -6.82 -12.05 19.79
N PHE A 208 -7.11 -11.05 18.94
CA PHE A 208 -6.87 -9.63 19.18
C PHE A 208 -8.15 -8.86 19.53
N GLY A 209 -9.26 -9.55 19.79
CA GLY A 209 -10.56 -8.95 20.11
C GLY A 209 -11.37 -8.51 18.90
N GLY A 210 -10.86 -8.67 17.67
CA GLY A 210 -11.57 -8.34 16.44
C GLY A 210 -12.64 -9.38 16.05
N ASP A 211 -13.63 -8.95 15.29
CA ASP A 211 -14.67 -9.81 14.72
C ASP A 211 -14.32 -10.14 13.26
N PRO A 212 -14.03 -11.39 12.91
CA PRO A 212 -13.74 -11.77 11.52
C PRO A 212 -14.91 -11.52 10.56
N LYS A 213 -16.12 -11.32 11.07
CA LYS A 213 -17.31 -10.97 10.28
C LYS A 213 -17.47 -9.45 10.06
N LYS A 214 -16.60 -8.62 10.66
CA LYS A 214 -16.63 -7.15 10.57
C LYS A 214 -15.33 -6.58 10.00
N VAL A 215 -14.79 -7.23 8.99
CA VAL A 215 -13.54 -6.84 8.33
C VAL A 215 -13.84 -5.85 7.22
N THR A 216 -13.41 -4.61 7.39
CA THR A 216 -13.40 -3.59 6.33
C THR A 216 -11.99 -3.48 5.75
N ILE A 217 -11.86 -3.57 4.44
CA ILE A 217 -10.61 -3.30 3.75
C ILE A 217 -10.54 -1.84 3.33
N ALA A 218 -9.38 -1.22 3.42
CA ALA A 218 -9.17 0.17 3.04
C ALA A 218 -7.82 0.35 2.33
N GLY A 219 -7.71 1.39 1.52
CA GLY A 219 -6.44 1.74 0.88
C GLY A 219 -6.53 3.01 0.06
N GLU A 220 -5.38 3.62 -0.16
CA GLU A 220 -5.20 4.83 -0.96
C GLU A 220 -4.42 4.52 -2.23
N SER A 221 -4.73 5.18 -3.37
CA SER A 221 -4.02 5.03 -4.65
C SER A 221 -3.98 3.56 -5.10
N ALA A 222 -2.80 2.95 -5.32
CA ALA A 222 -2.67 1.53 -5.61
C ALA A 222 -3.29 0.64 -4.51
N GLY A 223 -3.37 1.11 -3.26
CA GLY A 223 -4.10 0.45 -2.19
C GLY A 223 -5.61 0.47 -2.40
N SER A 224 -6.19 1.58 -2.87
CA SER A 224 -7.60 1.67 -3.29
C SER A 224 -7.88 0.77 -4.49
N ILE A 225 -6.97 0.79 -5.46
CA ILE A 225 -7.01 -0.14 -6.61
C ILE A 225 -6.99 -1.60 -6.13
N SER A 226 -6.14 -1.93 -5.14
CA SER A 226 -6.14 -3.24 -4.48
C SER A 226 -7.50 -3.58 -3.86
N VAL A 227 -8.13 -2.63 -3.14
CA VAL A 227 -9.46 -2.82 -2.56
C VAL A 227 -10.47 -3.21 -3.64
N SER A 228 -10.48 -2.51 -4.78
CA SER A 228 -11.38 -2.82 -5.89
C SER A 228 -11.13 -4.21 -6.49
N TYR A 229 -9.85 -4.66 -6.57
CA TYR A 229 -9.49 -6.01 -7.01
C TYR A 229 -9.88 -7.08 -5.98
N GLN A 230 -9.69 -6.82 -4.68
CA GLN A 230 -10.11 -7.76 -3.63
C GLN A 230 -11.64 -7.92 -3.61
N MET A 231 -12.42 -6.85 -3.85
CA MET A 231 -13.87 -6.95 -4.02
C MET A 231 -14.25 -7.77 -5.25
N ALA A 232 -13.51 -7.68 -6.34
CA ALA A 232 -13.77 -8.39 -7.60
C ALA A 232 -13.33 -9.86 -7.56
N SER A 233 -12.31 -10.19 -6.77
CA SER A 233 -11.73 -11.53 -6.75
C SER A 233 -12.64 -12.57 -6.08
N PRO A 234 -12.91 -13.71 -6.74
CA PRO A 234 -13.64 -14.81 -6.12
C PRO A 234 -12.95 -15.38 -4.88
N LEU A 235 -11.63 -15.17 -4.74
CA LEU A 235 -10.85 -15.64 -3.60
C LEU A 235 -11.04 -14.76 -2.35
N SER A 236 -11.40 -13.48 -2.51
CA SER A 236 -11.43 -12.50 -1.42
C SER A 236 -12.81 -11.98 -1.07
N LYS A 237 -13.75 -11.96 -2.01
CA LYS A 237 -15.04 -11.29 -1.87
C LYS A 237 -15.87 -11.73 -0.66
N ASN A 238 -15.66 -12.94 -0.15
CA ASN A 238 -16.37 -13.48 1.01
C ASN A 238 -15.60 -13.27 2.34
N LEU A 239 -14.42 -12.66 2.32
CA LEU A 239 -13.58 -12.41 3.49
C LEU A 239 -13.77 -11.00 4.07
N ILE A 240 -14.64 -10.20 3.47
CA ILE A 240 -14.80 -8.78 3.80
C ILE A 240 -16.26 -8.43 4.07
N ALA A 241 -16.49 -7.42 4.90
CA ALA A 241 -17.80 -6.92 5.28
C ALA A 241 -18.00 -5.43 4.90
N GLY A 242 -16.97 -4.76 4.41
CA GLY A 242 -17.00 -3.38 3.94
C GLY A 242 -15.73 -3.03 3.16
N ALA A 243 -15.80 -1.98 2.37
CA ALA A 243 -14.67 -1.50 1.55
C ALA A 243 -14.58 0.03 1.58
N ILE A 244 -13.35 0.53 1.67
CA ILE A 244 -13.02 1.97 1.60
C ILE A 244 -11.95 2.16 0.55
N GLY A 245 -12.23 3.00 -0.46
CA GLY A 245 -11.28 3.34 -1.52
C GLY A 245 -10.98 4.83 -1.56
N GLU A 246 -9.70 5.18 -1.46
CA GLU A 246 -9.23 6.55 -1.49
C GLU A 246 -8.41 6.75 -2.76
N SER A 247 -9.01 7.38 -3.79
CA SER A 247 -8.37 7.69 -5.08
C SER A 247 -7.83 6.47 -5.83
N GLY A 248 -8.71 5.74 -6.54
CA GLY A 248 -8.32 4.69 -7.47
C GLY A 248 -9.20 3.45 -7.49
N ALA A 249 -9.34 2.89 -8.69
CA ALA A 249 -9.90 1.58 -8.94
C ALA A 249 -9.19 0.92 -10.13
N GLY A 250 -9.21 -0.41 -10.20
CA GLY A 250 -8.61 -1.19 -11.28
C GLY A 250 -9.37 -1.11 -12.61
N ILE A 251 -9.73 0.11 -13.02
CA ILE A 251 -10.47 0.45 -14.24
C ILE A 251 -9.64 1.47 -15.03
N HIS A 252 -9.63 1.36 -16.38
CA HIS A 252 -8.95 2.35 -17.20
C HIS A 252 -9.28 3.80 -16.77
N PRO A 253 -8.32 4.73 -16.91
CA PRO A 253 -7.06 4.60 -17.68
C PRO A 253 -5.84 4.15 -16.88
N THR A 254 -5.86 4.17 -15.53
CA THR A 254 -4.65 3.98 -14.73
C THR A 254 -4.64 2.64 -14.00
N LEU A 255 -3.51 1.91 -14.10
CA LEU A 255 -3.27 0.61 -13.46
C LEU A 255 -4.39 -0.42 -13.70
N ALA A 256 -5.06 -0.32 -14.85
CA ALA A 256 -6.04 -1.31 -15.27
C ALA A 256 -5.37 -2.66 -15.55
N PRO A 257 -6.10 -3.77 -15.38
CA PRO A 257 -5.53 -5.09 -15.60
C PRO A 257 -5.30 -5.33 -17.10
N MET A 258 -4.32 -6.16 -17.39
CA MET A 258 -3.93 -6.54 -18.75
C MET A 258 -4.30 -8.01 -19.01
N PRO A 259 -4.72 -8.40 -20.24
CA PRO A 259 -4.87 -9.81 -20.60
C PRO A 259 -3.59 -10.62 -20.33
N LEU A 260 -3.74 -11.85 -19.82
CA LEU A 260 -2.63 -12.72 -19.45
C LEU A 260 -1.61 -12.88 -20.58
N THR A 261 -2.09 -13.15 -21.82
CA THR A 261 -1.20 -13.37 -22.97
C THR A 261 -0.33 -12.16 -23.27
N GLN A 262 -0.84 -10.94 -23.09
CA GLN A 262 -0.07 -9.72 -23.27
C GLN A 262 0.92 -9.49 -22.12
N ALA A 263 0.51 -9.78 -20.88
CA ALA A 263 1.38 -9.68 -19.72
C ALA A 263 2.55 -10.67 -19.79
N GLU A 264 2.27 -11.89 -20.24
CA GLU A 264 3.30 -12.93 -20.51
C GLU A 264 4.27 -12.51 -21.60
N ALA A 265 3.76 -11.94 -22.69
CA ALA A 265 4.61 -11.43 -23.78
C ALA A 265 5.54 -10.31 -23.28
N ASN A 266 5.02 -9.38 -22.44
CA ASN A 266 5.81 -8.34 -21.81
C ASN A 266 6.88 -8.89 -20.86
N GLY A 267 6.57 -9.96 -20.13
CA GLY A 267 7.55 -10.62 -19.25
C GLY A 267 8.63 -11.35 -20.03
N LYS A 268 8.24 -12.05 -21.10
CA LYS A 268 9.21 -12.68 -22.00
C LYS A 268 10.12 -11.65 -22.67
N GLU A 269 9.57 -10.56 -23.18
CA GLU A 269 10.36 -9.46 -23.75
C GLU A 269 11.35 -8.88 -22.75
N PHE A 270 10.95 -8.74 -21.48
CA PHE A 270 11.84 -8.29 -20.41
C PHE A 270 13.02 -9.27 -20.22
N ALA A 271 12.75 -10.58 -20.12
CA ALA A 271 13.76 -11.61 -19.95
C ALA A 271 14.73 -11.66 -21.14
N ASP A 272 14.19 -11.64 -22.37
CA ASP A 272 14.98 -11.68 -23.62
C ASP A 272 15.93 -10.46 -23.71
N LYS A 273 15.45 -9.25 -23.40
CA LYS A 273 16.26 -8.02 -23.39
C LYS A 273 17.37 -8.03 -22.35
N ALA A 274 17.12 -8.70 -21.22
CA ALA A 274 18.10 -8.90 -20.17
C ALA A 274 19.07 -10.05 -20.44
N GLY A 275 18.93 -10.75 -21.59
CA GLY A 275 19.79 -11.87 -21.97
C GLY A 275 19.54 -13.14 -21.19
N VAL A 276 18.37 -13.27 -20.55
CA VAL A 276 18.00 -14.45 -19.73
C VAL A 276 17.04 -15.32 -20.51
N SER A 277 17.37 -16.60 -20.66
CA SER A 277 16.69 -17.49 -21.58
C SER A 277 15.59 -18.37 -20.96
N SER A 278 15.52 -18.45 -19.64
CA SER A 278 14.59 -19.33 -18.93
C SER A 278 14.17 -18.82 -17.56
N LEU A 279 12.99 -19.25 -17.10
CA LEU A 279 12.51 -18.98 -15.75
C LEU A 279 13.46 -19.50 -14.67
N LYS A 280 14.09 -20.66 -14.90
CA LYS A 280 15.08 -21.22 -13.96
C LYS A 280 16.28 -20.28 -13.78
N GLU A 281 16.75 -19.69 -14.85
CA GLU A 281 17.84 -18.71 -14.82
C GLU A 281 17.39 -17.44 -14.09
N LEU A 282 16.20 -16.87 -14.41
CA LEU A 282 15.63 -15.73 -13.70
C LEU A 282 15.49 -15.97 -12.18
N ARG A 283 15.06 -17.18 -11.77
CA ARG A 283 14.96 -17.54 -10.35
C ARG A 283 16.31 -17.69 -9.67
N SER A 284 17.37 -18.03 -10.39
CA SER A 284 18.72 -18.17 -9.84
C SER A 284 19.43 -16.84 -9.58
N LEU A 285 18.94 -15.75 -10.16
CA LEU A 285 19.47 -14.41 -9.90
C LEU A 285 19.25 -14.03 -8.43
N SER A 286 20.23 -13.37 -7.84
CA SER A 286 20.04 -12.75 -6.54
C SER A 286 18.95 -11.67 -6.61
N THR A 287 18.37 -11.32 -5.47
CA THR A 287 17.40 -10.20 -5.35
C THR A 287 17.95 -8.92 -5.99
N ARG A 288 19.23 -8.64 -5.74
CA ARG A 288 19.91 -7.44 -6.22
C ARG A 288 20.03 -7.46 -7.75
N GLU A 289 20.59 -8.51 -8.33
CA GLU A 289 20.76 -8.64 -9.78
C GLU A 289 19.43 -8.50 -10.52
N LEU A 290 18.39 -9.22 -10.08
CA LEU A 290 17.06 -9.14 -10.67
C LEU A 290 16.47 -7.74 -10.57
N TYR A 291 16.66 -7.06 -9.43
CA TYR A 291 16.12 -5.73 -9.23
C TYR A 291 16.89 -4.66 -10.03
N GLU A 292 18.22 -4.78 -10.15
CA GLU A 292 19.05 -3.91 -11.01
C GLU A 292 18.61 -4.05 -12.48
N MET A 293 18.43 -5.27 -12.99
CA MET A 293 17.87 -5.52 -14.33
C MET A 293 16.50 -4.85 -14.52
N PHE A 294 15.63 -4.92 -13.51
CA PHE A 294 14.32 -4.27 -13.57
C PHE A 294 14.46 -2.75 -13.66
N LEU A 295 15.33 -2.13 -12.86
CA LEU A 295 15.57 -0.68 -12.90
C LEU A 295 16.17 -0.23 -14.24
N GLU A 296 17.11 -0.98 -14.81
CA GLU A 296 17.71 -0.71 -16.13
C GLU A 296 16.69 -0.76 -17.26
N SER A 297 15.64 -1.59 -17.11
CA SER A 297 14.56 -1.67 -18.08
C SER A 297 13.71 -0.40 -18.18
N LYS A 298 13.84 0.53 -17.21
CA LYS A 298 13.07 1.77 -17.09
C LYS A 298 11.55 1.57 -17.06
N ARG A 299 11.09 0.37 -16.72
CA ARG A 299 9.67 0.07 -16.51
C ARG A 299 9.24 0.61 -15.15
N PHE A 300 8.08 1.24 -15.08
CA PHE A 300 7.49 1.63 -13.80
C PHE A 300 7.08 0.40 -12.96
N GLY A 301 6.61 -0.67 -13.61
CA GLY A 301 6.16 -1.90 -12.97
C GLY A 301 5.69 -2.94 -14.00
N PHE A 302 5.09 -3.98 -13.50
CA PHE A 302 4.34 -4.96 -14.28
C PHE A 302 2.86 -4.81 -13.95
N PRO A 303 1.95 -4.96 -14.94
CA PRO A 303 0.51 -4.77 -14.72
C PRO A 303 -0.12 -5.91 -13.92
N VAL A 304 -1.23 -5.63 -13.28
CA VAL A 304 -2.15 -6.65 -12.81
C VAL A 304 -2.67 -7.44 -14.02
N THR A 305 -2.88 -8.74 -13.85
CA THR A 305 -3.18 -9.66 -14.95
C THR A 305 -4.60 -10.21 -14.83
N ILE A 306 -5.33 -10.25 -15.93
CA ILE A 306 -6.57 -11.04 -16.04
C ILE A 306 -6.13 -12.49 -16.21
N ASP A 307 -5.95 -13.20 -15.09
CA ASP A 307 -5.30 -14.51 -15.03
C ASP A 307 -6.29 -15.69 -14.99
N GLY A 308 -7.59 -15.39 -14.99
CA GLY A 308 -8.64 -16.40 -14.91
C GLY A 308 -8.82 -17.03 -13.53
N TYR A 309 -7.97 -16.70 -12.55
CA TYR A 309 -7.97 -17.29 -11.21
C TYR A 309 -8.20 -16.25 -10.10
N PHE A 310 -7.22 -15.36 -9.86
CA PHE A 310 -7.41 -14.25 -8.92
C PHE A 310 -8.33 -13.19 -9.50
N LEU A 311 -8.15 -12.85 -10.77
CA LEU A 311 -8.97 -11.91 -11.52
C LEU A 311 -9.47 -12.59 -12.81
N PRO A 312 -10.71 -13.12 -12.83
CA PRO A 312 -11.21 -13.88 -13.98
C PRO A 312 -11.62 -13.02 -15.17
N LYS A 313 -11.98 -11.75 -14.96
CA LYS A 313 -12.46 -10.80 -15.96
C LYS A 313 -12.00 -9.39 -15.59
N THR A 314 -12.27 -8.40 -16.42
CA THR A 314 -12.10 -6.97 -16.05
C THR A 314 -13.05 -6.59 -14.92
N LEU A 315 -12.70 -5.54 -14.17
CA LEU A 315 -13.59 -5.05 -13.10
C LEU A 315 -14.97 -4.62 -13.63
N PRO A 316 -15.08 -3.85 -14.73
CA PRO A 316 -16.39 -3.53 -15.29
C PRO A 316 -17.25 -4.76 -15.53
N GLU A 317 -16.72 -5.82 -16.18
CA GLU A 317 -17.46 -7.05 -16.44
C GLU A 317 -17.93 -7.73 -15.14
N ILE A 318 -17.07 -7.80 -14.10
CA ILE A 318 -17.41 -8.42 -12.82
C ILE A 318 -18.50 -7.62 -12.10
N PHE A 319 -18.36 -6.29 -12.06
CA PHE A 319 -19.32 -5.43 -11.35
C PHE A 319 -20.65 -5.29 -12.12
N GLU A 320 -20.64 -5.26 -13.44
CA GLU A 320 -21.87 -5.27 -14.27
C GLU A 320 -22.65 -6.58 -14.10
N ALA A 321 -21.96 -7.69 -13.93
CA ALA A 321 -22.57 -8.99 -13.65
C ALA A 321 -23.02 -9.17 -12.18
N GLY A 322 -22.70 -8.24 -11.26
CA GLY A 322 -23.00 -8.37 -9.83
C GLY A 322 -22.18 -9.45 -9.11
N GLU A 323 -21.05 -9.88 -9.69
CA GLU A 323 -20.20 -10.96 -9.16
C GLU A 323 -19.24 -10.52 -8.05
N GLN A 324 -19.08 -9.21 -7.82
CA GLN A 324 -18.23 -8.62 -6.78
C GLN A 324 -18.76 -8.88 -5.36
N ALA A 325 -17.94 -8.55 -4.35
CA ALA A 325 -18.37 -8.55 -2.95
C ALA A 325 -19.60 -7.64 -2.75
N GLN A 326 -20.66 -8.19 -2.19
CA GLN A 326 -21.90 -7.46 -1.90
C GLN A 326 -21.81 -6.82 -0.51
N VAL A 327 -21.03 -5.76 -0.40
CA VAL A 327 -20.72 -5.06 0.87
C VAL A 327 -20.83 -3.55 0.70
N PRO A 328 -21.06 -2.76 1.78
CA PRO A 328 -21.01 -1.31 1.73
C PRO A 328 -19.67 -0.79 1.19
N LEU A 329 -19.73 0.24 0.32
CA LEU A 329 -18.56 0.89 -0.27
C LEU A 329 -18.55 2.40 0.06
N LEU A 330 -17.47 2.86 0.67
CA LEU A 330 -17.13 4.28 0.77
C LEU A 330 -15.94 4.55 -0.15
N ALA A 331 -16.08 5.39 -1.18
CA ALA A 331 -14.93 5.78 -1.99
C ALA A 331 -15.03 7.23 -2.47
N GLY A 332 -13.91 7.80 -2.85
CA GLY A 332 -13.82 9.17 -3.31
C GLY A 332 -12.43 9.52 -3.79
N TRP A 333 -12.23 10.79 -4.13
CA TRP A 333 -10.98 11.30 -4.66
C TRP A 333 -10.77 12.78 -4.31
N ASN A 334 -9.59 13.31 -4.62
CA ASN A 334 -9.27 14.69 -4.40
C ASN A 334 -9.71 15.57 -5.58
N SER A 335 -10.07 16.83 -5.34
CA SER A 335 -10.43 17.79 -6.38
C SER A 335 -9.25 18.13 -7.34
N ALA A 336 -8.01 17.83 -6.91
CA ALA A 336 -6.80 17.96 -7.71
C ALA A 336 -5.86 16.80 -7.38
N GLU A 337 -5.92 15.72 -8.16
CA GLU A 337 -5.13 14.50 -7.95
C GLU A 337 -3.69 14.67 -8.43
N ILE A 338 -3.52 15.31 -9.59
CA ILE A 338 -2.22 15.64 -10.17
C ILE A 338 -2.27 17.02 -10.84
N PRO A 339 -1.13 17.71 -10.95
CA PRO A 339 -1.06 19.03 -11.62
C PRO A 339 -1.52 18.99 -13.08
N GLY A 340 -2.14 20.06 -13.54
CA GLY A 340 -2.56 20.24 -14.94
C GLY A 340 -1.44 20.12 -15.96
N MET A 341 -0.20 20.32 -15.54
CA MET A 341 0.99 20.08 -16.39
C MET A 341 1.10 18.63 -16.87
N ALA A 342 0.54 17.67 -16.14
CA ALA A 342 0.49 16.28 -16.58
C ALA A 342 -0.40 16.11 -17.84
N PHE A 343 -1.47 16.90 -17.95
CA PHE A 343 -2.29 16.99 -19.17
C PHE A 343 -1.61 17.81 -20.25
N MET A 344 -1.09 18.99 -19.89
CA MET A 344 -0.48 19.95 -20.84
C MET A 344 0.85 19.47 -21.43
N GLN A 345 1.57 18.55 -20.77
CA GLN A 345 2.85 17.97 -21.23
C GLN A 345 3.89 19.01 -21.64
N GLY A 346 4.08 20.05 -20.82
CA GLY A 346 5.02 21.14 -21.06
C GLY A 346 4.50 22.30 -21.89
N LYS A 347 3.28 22.22 -22.44
CA LYS A 347 2.64 23.37 -23.10
C LYS A 347 2.22 24.42 -22.05
N PRO A 348 2.26 25.73 -22.37
CA PRO A 348 1.87 26.78 -21.44
C PRO A 348 0.34 26.77 -21.19
N TYR A 349 -0.08 27.34 -20.04
CA TYR A 349 -1.49 27.52 -19.71
C TYR A 349 -2.11 28.70 -20.47
N THR A 350 -2.15 28.59 -21.83
CA THR A 350 -2.84 29.52 -22.70
C THR A 350 -4.05 28.86 -23.34
N LYS A 351 -5.04 29.67 -23.72
CA LYS A 351 -6.26 29.21 -24.36
C LYS A 351 -5.97 28.37 -25.61
N GLU A 352 -5.08 28.86 -26.46
CA GLU A 352 -4.72 28.23 -27.73
C GLU A 352 -4.04 26.88 -27.50
N ALA A 353 -3.06 26.82 -26.59
CA ALA A 353 -2.36 25.58 -26.26
C ALA A 353 -3.28 24.55 -25.62
N PHE A 354 -4.23 24.98 -24.78
CA PHE A 354 -5.21 24.09 -24.19
C PHE A 354 -6.17 23.51 -25.23
N ILE A 355 -6.74 24.35 -26.12
CA ILE A 355 -7.61 23.90 -27.21
C ILE A 355 -6.89 22.89 -28.10
N GLU A 356 -5.64 23.17 -28.47
CA GLU A 356 -4.81 22.24 -29.25
C GLU A 356 -4.63 20.90 -28.52
N LYS A 357 -4.31 20.94 -27.23
CA LYS A 357 -4.13 19.72 -26.43
C LYS A 357 -5.40 18.91 -26.24
N VAL A 358 -6.54 19.58 -26.06
CA VAL A 358 -7.85 18.92 -26.02
C VAL A 358 -8.17 18.22 -27.35
N LYS A 359 -7.95 18.89 -28.49
CA LYS A 359 -8.14 18.31 -29.84
C LYS A 359 -7.24 17.09 -30.09
N GLU A 360 -5.98 17.17 -29.66
CA GLU A 360 -5.03 16.07 -29.75
C GLU A 360 -5.49 14.87 -28.93
N THR A 361 -6.02 15.12 -27.72
CA THR A 361 -6.37 14.08 -26.75
C THR A 361 -7.75 13.48 -27.00
N TYR A 362 -8.72 14.29 -27.47
CA TYR A 362 -10.11 13.94 -27.71
C TYR A 362 -10.54 14.34 -29.14
N PRO A 363 -10.00 13.69 -30.18
CA PRO A 363 -10.18 14.16 -31.57
C PRO A 363 -11.65 14.17 -32.06
N GLN A 364 -12.52 13.36 -31.46
CA GLN A 364 -13.93 13.28 -31.80
C GLN A 364 -14.83 14.14 -30.89
N GLU A 365 -14.47 14.24 -29.60
CA GLU A 365 -15.29 14.86 -28.55
C GLU A 365 -14.76 16.23 -28.09
N TRP A 366 -13.75 16.81 -28.77
CA TRP A 366 -13.07 18.01 -28.30
C TRP A 366 -13.98 19.21 -28.05
N GLU A 367 -15.04 19.40 -28.87
CA GLU A 367 -15.97 20.51 -28.67
C GLU A 367 -16.79 20.34 -27.39
N GLU A 368 -17.21 19.13 -27.09
CA GLU A 368 -17.93 18.80 -25.85
C GLU A 368 -17.05 18.97 -24.63
N VAL A 369 -15.79 18.53 -24.70
CA VAL A 369 -14.82 18.71 -23.63
C VAL A 369 -14.59 20.20 -23.36
N LEU A 370 -14.41 21.01 -24.39
CA LEU A 370 -14.22 22.46 -24.25
C LEU A 370 -15.45 23.18 -23.66
N LYS A 371 -16.67 22.73 -23.97
CA LYS A 371 -17.89 23.28 -23.36
C LYS A 371 -17.95 23.07 -21.84
N LEU A 372 -17.44 21.94 -21.37
CA LEU A 372 -17.45 21.56 -19.96
C LEU A 372 -16.32 22.24 -19.14
N HIS A 373 -15.29 22.74 -19.83
CA HIS A 373 -14.08 23.29 -19.18
C HIS A 373 -13.85 24.75 -19.57
N PRO A 374 -14.16 25.73 -18.69
CA PRO A 374 -13.81 27.14 -18.91
C PRO A 374 -12.31 27.32 -19.18
N HIS A 375 -11.94 28.13 -20.18
CA HIS A 375 -10.56 28.29 -20.61
C HIS A 375 -10.23 29.66 -21.21
N ASN A 376 -10.90 30.70 -20.72
CA ASN A 376 -10.73 32.08 -21.22
C ASN A 376 -9.56 32.82 -20.58
N THR A 377 -9.13 32.39 -19.39
CA THR A 377 -8.01 32.98 -18.63
C THR A 377 -6.96 31.89 -18.34
N PRO A 378 -5.69 32.26 -18.10
CA PRO A 378 -4.65 31.29 -17.69
C PRO A 378 -5.05 30.46 -16.45
N ALA A 379 -5.71 31.05 -15.47
CA ALA A 379 -6.17 30.37 -14.27
C ALA A 379 -7.29 29.35 -14.57
N GLU A 380 -8.22 29.69 -15.47
CA GLU A 380 -9.23 28.72 -15.94
C GLU A 380 -8.61 27.58 -16.71
N VAL A 381 -7.61 27.87 -17.57
CA VAL A 381 -6.87 26.84 -18.32
C VAL A 381 -6.12 25.90 -17.37
N GLU A 382 -5.43 26.43 -16.36
CA GLU A 382 -4.74 25.61 -15.35
C GLU A 382 -5.72 24.70 -14.60
N TRP A 383 -6.86 25.24 -14.19
CA TRP A 383 -7.90 24.48 -13.51
C TRP A 383 -8.53 23.41 -14.43
N ALA A 384 -8.86 23.76 -15.66
CA ALA A 384 -9.39 22.83 -16.65
C ALA A 384 -8.39 21.70 -16.96
N ALA A 385 -7.11 22.04 -17.15
CA ALA A 385 -6.06 21.06 -17.36
C ALA A 385 -5.86 20.15 -16.13
N THR A 386 -5.99 20.69 -14.89
CA THR A 386 -5.89 19.92 -13.66
C THR A 386 -7.06 18.92 -13.54
N ASN A 387 -8.28 19.34 -13.88
CA ASN A 387 -9.44 18.44 -13.89
C ASN A 387 -9.26 17.30 -14.91
N LEU A 388 -8.87 17.63 -16.15
CA LEU A 388 -8.62 16.61 -17.18
C LEU A 388 -7.46 15.69 -16.83
N ALA A 389 -6.41 16.22 -16.19
CA ALA A 389 -5.31 15.40 -15.68
C ALA A 389 -5.81 14.41 -14.61
N ALA A 390 -6.58 14.89 -13.63
CA ALA A 390 -7.14 14.08 -12.55
C ALA A 390 -8.09 12.99 -13.07
N ASP A 391 -8.98 13.33 -14.01
CA ASP A 391 -9.91 12.37 -14.61
C ASP A 391 -9.17 11.27 -15.37
N ARG A 392 -8.15 11.64 -16.15
CA ARG A 392 -7.31 10.69 -16.89
C ARG A 392 -6.36 9.89 -16.01
N PHE A 393 -6.15 10.34 -14.77
CA PHE A 393 -5.30 9.61 -13.81
C PHE A 393 -6.14 8.64 -12.98
N ILE A 394 -7.02 9.13 -12.12
CA ILE A 394 -7.62 8.27 -11.10
C ILE A 394 -9.09 8.60 -10.77
N SER A 395 -9.54 9.84 -11.02
CA SER A 395 -10.89 10.27 -10.62
C SER A 395 -11.97 9.50 -11.36
N TYR A 396 -11.84 9.35 -12.71
CA TYR A 396 -12.81 8.61 -13.51
C TYR A 396 -12.91 7.14 -13.08
N SER A 397 -11.80 6.46 -12.84
CA SER A 397 -11.81 5.06 -12.44
C SER A 397 -12.52 4.87 -11.09
N THR A 398 -12.29 5.77 -10.13
CA THR A 398 -12.97 5.78 -8.83
C THR A 398 -14.47 6.04 -8.97
N TRP A 399 -14.83 7.05 -9.77
CA TRP A 399 -16.24 7.35 -10.06
C TRP A 399 -16.95 6.17 -10.73
N LYS A 400 -16.32 5.56 -11.74
CA LYS A 400 -16.89 4.43 -12.48
C LYS A 400 -17.09 3.20 -11.59
N TRP A 401 -16.15 2.93 -10.68
CA TRP A 401 -16.28 1.86 -9.69
C TRP A 401 -17.50 2.07 -8.78
N LEU A 402 -17.67 3.28 -8.24
CA LEU A 402 -18.82 3.66 -7.41
C LEU A 402 -20.14 3.50 -8.18
N ASP A 403 -20.19 3.99 -9.44
CA ASP A 403 -21.36 3.91 -10.31
C ASP A 403 -21.77 2.45 -10.59
N LEU A 404 -20.80 1.62 -10.96
CA LEU A 404 -21.03 0.19 -11.21
C LEU A 404 -21.52 -0.54 -9.95
N HIS A 405 -20.91 -0.27 -8.80
CA HIS A 405 -21.32 -0.91 -7.55
C HIS A 405 -22.71 -0.45 -7.09
N ALA A 406 -23.01 0.83 -7.22
CA ALA A 406 -24.33 1.37 -6.89
C ALA A 406 -25.46 0.80 -7.77
N LYS A 407 -25.17 0.54 -9.04
CA LYS A 407 -26.16 -0.01 -9.99
C LYS A 407 -26.39 -1.51 -9.83
N ASN A 408 -25.35 -2.25 -9.43
CA ASN A 408 -25.34 -3.72 -9.48
C ASN A 408 -25.12 -4.37 -8.10
N SER A 409 -25.38 -3.61 -7.02
CA SER A 409 -25.46 -4.15 -5.66
C SER A 409 -26.63 -3.53 -4.90
N ASN A 410 -27.13 -4.23 -3.87
CA ASN A 410 -28.15 -3.70 -2.96
C ASN A 410 -27.50 -3.10 -1.69
N GLN A 411 -26.22 -2.71 -1.77
CA GLN A 411 -25.46 -2.22 -0.62
C GLN A 411 -25.34 -0.70 -0.67
N PRO A 412 -25.24 -0.04 0.50
CA PRO A 412 -24.97 1.39 0.55
C PRO A 412 -23.67 1.77 -0.12
N VAL A 413 -23.71 2.83 -0.93
CA VAL A 413 -22.54 3.41 -1.58
C VAL A 413 -22.42 4.87 -1.16
N TYR A 414 -21.27 5.22 -0.61
CA TYR A 414 -20.95 6.56 -0.13
C TYR A 414 -19.82 7.14 -0.99
N ARG A 415 -20.04 8.36 -1.51
CA ARG A 415 -19.05 9.07 -2.32
C ARG A 415 -18.60 10.35 -1.64
N TYR A 416 -17.30 10.63 -1.67
CA TYR A 416 -16.76 11.92 -1.27
C TYR A 416 -15.90 12.56 -2.36
N LEU A 417 -15.79 13.90 -2.30
CA LEU A 417 -14.77 14.68 -3.00
C LEU A 417 -14.02 15.50 -1.94
N TYR A 418 -12.72 15.25 -1.83
CA TYR A 418 -11.88 15.99 -0.90
C TYR A 418 -11.32 17.25 -1.58
N SER A 419 -11.79 18.43 -1.17
CA SER A 419 -11.45 19.71 -1.78
C SER A 419 -10.76 20.70 -0.82
N LYS A 420 -10.42 20.25 0.39
CA LYS A 420 -9.70 21.09 1.34
C LYS A 420 -8.25 21.25 0.91
N LEU A 421 -7.81 22.50 0.75
CA LEU A 421 -6.42 22.81 0.43
C LEU A 421 -5.48 22.36 1.56
N ARG A 422 -4.33 21.81 1.17
CA ARG A 422 -3.27 21.48 2.10
C ARG A 422 -2.69 22.78 2.69
N PRO A 423 -2.56 22.90 4.04
CA PRO A 423 -1.87 24.02 4.63
C PRO A 423 -0.42 24.09 4.12
N PRO A 424 0.13 25.29 3.81
CA PRO A 424 1.53 25.43 3.45
C PRO A 424 2.43 24.90 4.57
N LEU A 425 3.42 24.13 4.23
CA LEU A 425 4.45 23.68 5.17
C LEU A 425 5.42 24.84 5.44
N LYS A 426 5.68 25.15 6.70
CA LYS A 426 6.41 26.34 7.14
C LYS A 426 7.86 26.42 6.61
N ASP A 427 8.50 25.31 6.21
CA ASP A 427 9.93 25.23 5.93
C ASP A 427 10.33 24.37 4.72
N GLN A 428 9.46 24.19 3.72
CA GLN A 428 9.83 23.36 2.57
C GLN A 428 9.74 24.12 1.26
N ASN A 429 10.91 24.30 0.62
CA ASN A 429 11.05 24.42 -0.83
C ASN A 429 10.65 23.10 -1.50
N LEU A 430 9.40 22.69 -1.37
CA LEU A 430 8.88 21.53 -2.10
C LEU A 430 8.69 21.94 -3.55
N MET A 431 9.20 21.10 -4.45
CA MET A 431 8.91 21.24 -5.87
C MET A 431 7.38 21.32 -6.05
N PRO A 432 6.85 22.35 -6.72
CA PRO A 432 5.44 22.40 -7.06
C PRO A 432 5.08 21.12 -7.83
N GLY A 433 4.12 20.36 -7.34
CA GLY A 433 3.56 19.22 -8.07
C GLY A 433 3.79 17.81 -7.54
N LEU A 434 4.55 17.60 -6.44
CA LEU A 434 4.77 16.26 -5.86
C LEU A 434 4.12 16.06 -4.47
N ALA A 435 3.42 17.05 -3.95
CA ALA A 435 2.66 16.90 -2.72
C ALA A 435 1.26 16.37 -3.08
N GLY A 436 1.02 15.07 -2.86
CA GLY A 436 -0.33 14.51 -2.87
C GLY A 436 -1.23 15.30 -1.91
N GLY A 437 -2.13 16.08 -2.47
CA GLY A 437 -3.03 16.99 -1.78
C GLY A 437 -3.39 18.12 -2.73
N THR A 438 -4.61 18.62 -2.66
CA THR A 438 -5.14 19.70 -3.48
C THR A 438 -4.12 20.82 -3.67
N MET A 439 -3.84 21.20 -4.92
CA MET A 439 -2.98 22.34 -5.23
C MET A 439 -3.50 23.63 -4.59
N GLU A 440 -2.58 24.48 -4.13
CA GLU A 440 -2.92 25.84 -3.72
C GLU A 440 -3.51 26.64 -4.90
N ARG A 441 -4.55 27.38 -4.60
CA ARG A 441 -4.99 28.53 -5.41
C ARG A 441 -4.29 29.79 -4.96
#